data_82c74ed6035996c6e95aef303e459ae9
#
_entry.id   82c74ed6035996c6e95aef303e459ae9
#
_cell.length_a   1.000
_cell.length_b   1.000
_cell.length_c   1.000
_cell.angle_alpha   90.00
_cell.angle_beta   90.00
_cell.angle_gamma   90.00
#
_symmetry.space_group_name_H-M   'P 1'
#
loop_
_entity.id
_entity.type
_entity.pdbx_description
1 polymer ?
#
loop_
_entity_poly.entity_id
_entity_poly.type
_entity_poly.pdbx_seq_one_letter_code
_entity_poly.pdbx_strand_id
1 'polypeptide(L)'
;SSAASDVYKRQGDSYVDTYVDALGHAWDNGKVTKEPTATETGVRTYTCTRCHETKTESIPVVSVDVTQMFTDVTKNWAYPGIQYCVTHGIMGGMGDGTFAPTGTTTRAQIVQILYNLEGTPAVSGTTPFTDLTANWYKPAILWAYQNNVVAGTSPTTFAPDQPVTREQIAVILTQYMFHVLKMERTWTPADLSTFPDGAQVSSWAK
;
A
#
# COMPACT_ATOMS: atom_id res chain seq x y z
N SER A 1 15.62 -8.03 35.43
CA SER A 1 16.71 -8.78 36.05
C SER A 1 16.87 -8.28 37.49
N SER A 2 16.36 -9.06 38.47
CA SER A 2 16.54 -8.78 39.87
C SER A 2 17.99 -9.13 40.23
N ALA A 3 18.81 -8.13 40.45
CA ALA A 3 20.10 -8.32 41.11
C ALA A 3 19.84 -8.64 42.61
N ALA A 4 19.78 -9.91 42.93
CA ALA A 4 19.91 -10.32 44.31
C ALA A 4 21.35 -10.02 44.74
N SER A 5 21.53 -9.06 45.64
CA SER A 5 22.79 -8.82 46.31
C SER A 5 22.99 -9.94 47.34
N ASP A 6 23.86 -10.89 47.05
CA ASP A 6 24.32 -11.88 48.01
C ASP A 6 25.10 -11.19 49.11
N VAL A 7 24.49 -10.99 50.27
CA VAL A 7 25.17 -10.53 51.47
C VAL A 7 25.74 -11.75 52.19
N TYR A 8 27.06 -11.89 52.18
CA TYR A 8 27.79 -12.90 52.95
C TYR A 8 27.59 -12.66 54.44
N LYS A 9 26.91 -13.59 55.14
CA LYS A 9 26.84 -13.63 56.62
C LYS A 9 28.19 -14.08 57.19
N ARG A 10 28.82 -13.24 58.01
CA ARG A 10 29.81 -13.72 58.99
C ARG A 10 29.09 -14.41 60.13
N GLN A 11 29.58 -15.60 60.57
CA GLN A 11 29.02 -16.34 61.69
C GLN A 11 29.09 -15.47 62.96
N GLY A 12 27.91 -15.15 63.52
CA GLY A 12 27.81 -14.46 64.82
C GLY A 12 26.92 -13.22 64.85
N ASP A 13 26.63 -12.59 63.72
CA ASP A 13 25.78 -11.40 63.70
C ASP A 13 24.31 -11.75 63.45
N SER A 14 23.41 -11.43 64.39
CA SER A 14 21.98 -11.41 64.19
C SER A 14 21.54 -9.99 63.75
N TYR A 15 21.11 -9.81 62.50
CA TYR A 15 20.44 -8.59 62.12
C TYR A 15 19.04 -8.92 61.54
N VAL A 16 18.14 -7.99 61.73
CA VAL A 16 16.80 -8.08 61.20
C VAL A 16 16.84 -7.59 59.73
N ASP A 17 16.71 -8.53 58.78
CA ASP A 17 16.48 -8.20 57.38
C ASP A 17 15.10 -7.57 57.27
N THR A 18 15.04 -6.27 57.16
CA THR A 18 13.82 -5.61 56.67
C THR A 18 13.81 -5.74 55.13
N TYR A 19 13.08 -6.75 54.68
CA TYR A 19 12.79 -6.90 53.25
C TYR A 19 11.98 -5.67 52.78
N VAL A 20 12.57 -4.82 51.97
CA VAL A 20 11.83 -3.75 51.30
C VAL A 20 11.45 -4.26 49.93
N ASP A 21 10.16 -4.37 49.68
CA ASP A 21 9.65 -4.74 48.37
C ASP A 21 10.23 -3.85 47.29
N ALA A 22 10.58 -4.46 46.15
CA ALA A 22 11.08 -3.73 44.99
C ALA A 22 10.05 -2.66 44.56
N LEU A 23 10.46 -1.40 44.52
CA LEU A 23 9.58 -0.26 44.30
C LEU A 23 8.94 -0.25 42.87
N GLY A 24 9.20 -1.27 42.05
CA GLY A 24 8.68 -1.35 40.68
C GLY A 24 9.13 -0.19 39.78
N HIS A 25 8.64 -0.17 38.56
CA HIS A 25 8.91 0.92 37.61
C HIS A 25 7.98 2.11 37.86
N ALA A 26 8.50 3.33 37.76
CA ALA A 26 7.72 4.56 37.71
C ALA A 26 7.78 5.10 36.29
N TRP A 27 6.79 4.76 35.49
CA TRP A 27 6.71 5.18 34.08
C TRP A 27 6.33 6.66 33.97
N ASP A 28 6.92 7.35 32.98
CA ASP A 28 6.52 8.70 32.57
C ASP A 28 5.13 8.68 31.87
N ASN A 29 4.69 9.83 31.33
CA ASN A 29 3.42 9.95 30.61
C ASN A 29 3.45 9.33 29.20
N GLY A 30 4.59 8.77 28.76
CA GLY A 30 4.79 8.21 27.44
C GLY A 30 4.82 9.26 26.32
N LYS A 31 5.70 9.06 25.38
CA LYS A 31 5.81 9.87 24.16
C LYS A 31 5.43 9.04 22.95
N VAL A 32 4.63 9.60 22.04
CA VAL A 32 4.39 8.97 20.73
C VAL A 32 5.69 9.03 19.94
N THR A 33 6.26 7.86 19.65
CA THR A 33 7.51 7.70 18.90
C THR A 33 7.28 7.29 17.46
N LYS A 34 6.07 6.77 17.17
CA LYS A 34 5.56 6.53 15.82
C LYS A 34 4.07 6.87 15.80
N GLU A 35 3.67 7.81 14.94
CA GLU A 35 2.25 8.13 14.76
C GLU A 35 1.54 6.97 14.02
N PRO A 36 0.28 6.65 14.39
CA PRO A 36 -0.51 5.68 13.65
C PRO A 36 -0.92 6.23 12.28
N THR A 37 -0.97 5.37 11.28
CA THR A 37 -1.50 5.69 9.96
C THR A 37 -2.79 4.90 9.70
N ALA A 38 -3.37 5.01 8.51
CA ALA A 38 -4.53 4.20 8.13
C ALA A 38 -4.19 2.70 7.98
N THR A 39 -2.91 2.35 7.80
CA THR A 39 -2.45 0.98 7.52
C THR A 39 -1.48 0.44 8.56
N GLU A 40 -0.86 1.31 9.37
CA GLU A 40 0.13 0.91 10.36
C GLU A 40 -0.22 1.41 11.76
N THR A 41 0.00 0.57 12.75
CA THR A 41 -0.12 0.97 14.15
C THR A 41 0.96 1.96 14.55
N GLY A 42 0.59 2.94 15.36
CA GLY A 42 1.54 3.82 16.04
C GLY A 42 2.20 3.14 17.23
N VAL A 43 3.18 3.81 17.81
CA VAL A 43 3.90 3.36 19.01
C VAL A 43 4.01 4.50 20.01
N ARG A 44 3.62 4.24 21.24
CA ARG A 44 3.90 5.09 22.40
C ARG A 44 4.97 4.43 23.25
N THR A 45 6.04 5.18 23.56
CA THR A 45 7.15 4.70 24.38
C THR A 45 7.11 5.41 25.73
N TYR A 46 7.19 4.63 26.79
CA TYR A 46 7.29 5.09 28.17
C TYR A 46 8.69 4.83 28.68
N THR A 47 9.22 5.74 29.48
CA THR A 47 10.53 5.59 30.13
C THR A 47 10.35 5.57 31.65
N CYS A 48 10.98 4.62 32.30
CA CYS A 48 10.99 4.59 33.76
C CYS A 48 11.87 5.72 34.29
N THR A 49 11.30 6.58 35.16
CA THR A 49 12.02 7.71 35.77
C THR A 49 13.07 7.29 36.78
N ARG A 50 13.08 6.01 37.20
CA ARG A 50 14.00 5.45 38.22
C ARG A 50 15.18 4.70 37.60
N CYS A 51 14.92 3.84 36.61
CA CYS A 51 15.95 2.95 36.02
C CYS A 51 16.20 3.19 34.52
N HIS A 52 15.46 4.12 33.88
CA HIS A 52 15.53 4.45 32.46
C HIS A 52 15.19 3.30 31.50
N GLU A 53 14.65 2.18 32.02
CA GLU A 53 14.08 1.16 31.13
C GLU A 53 12.90 1.72 30.34
N THR A 54 12.70 1.19 29.13
CA THR A 54 11.59 1.60 28.26
C THR A 54 10.62 0.47 28.03
N LYS A 55 9.33 0.82 27.88
CA LYS A 55 8.29 -0.08 27.39
C LYS A 55 7.52 0.60 26.28
N THR A 56 6.95 -0.17 25.37
CA THR A 56 6.15 0.35 24.27
C THR A 56 4.71 -0.13 24.37
N GLU A 57 3.80 0.70 23.86
CA GLU A 57 2.38 0.40 23.70
C GLU A 57 1.98 0.69 22.27
N SER A 58 1.20 -0.21 21.64
CA SER A 58 0.70 -0.02 20.29
C SER A 58 -0.49 0.93 20.30
N ILE A 59 -0.45 1.94 19.42
CA ILE A 59 -1.58 2.82 19.14
C ILE A 59 -2.32 2.25 17.93
N PRO A 60 -3.65 2.00 18.00
CA PRO A 60 -4.41 1.48 16.87
C PRO A 60 -4.29 2.34 15.62
N VAL A 61 -4.45 1.71 14.44
CA VAL A 61 -4.52 2.41 13.16
C VAL A 61 -5.64 3.47 13.16
N VAL A 62 -5.44 4.56 12.42
CA VAL A 62 -6.47 5.57 12.23
C VAL A 62 -7.54 5.01 11.29
N SER A 63 -8.77 4.89 11.78
CA SER A 63 -9.91 4.46 10.95
C SER A 63 -10.26 5.56 9.94
N VAL A 64 -10.12 5.27 8.65
CA VAL A 64 -10.58 6.12 7.55
C VAL A 64 -11.91 5.58 7.04
N ASP A 65 -12.96 6.37 7.02
CA ASP A 65 -14.24 5.99 6.38
C ASP A 65 -14.38 6.75 5.05
N VAL A 66 -14.26 6.03 3.94
CA VAL A 66 -14.28 6.62 2.59
C VAL A 66 -15.63 7.26 2.23
N THR A 67 -16.71 6.94 2.96
CA THR A 67 -18.00 7.65 2.79
C THR A 67 -17.95 9.09 3.30
N GLN A 68 -16.95 9.45 4.11
CA GLN A 68 -16.69 10.82 4.54
C GLN A 68 -15.77 11.57 3.58
N MET A 69 -15.07 10.83 2.69
CA MET A 69 -14.15 11.40 1.71
C MET A 69 -14.83 11.63 0.36
N PHE A 70 -15.78 10.76 -0.01
CA PHE A 70 -16.42 10.76 -1.33
C PHE A 70 -17.94 10.78 -1.18
N THR A 71 -18.59 11.71 -1.88
CA THR A 71 -20.04 11.94 -1.78
C THR A 71 -20.86 10.84 -2.47
N ASP A 72 -20.25 10.06 -3.37
CA ASP A 72 -20.89 9.04 -4.18
C ASP A 72 -20.56 7.59 -3.73
N VAL A 73 -19.81 7.44 -2.63
CA VAL A 73 -19.52 6.12 -2.05
C VAL A 73 -20.51 5.79 -0.95
N THR A 74 -21.12 4.62 -1.04
CA THR A 74 -22.06 4.09 -0.02
C THR A 74 -21.56 2.71 0.47
N LYS A 75 -22.02 2.28 1.65
CA LYS A 75 -21.65 0.98 2.25
C LYS A 75 -22.38 -0.19 1.55
N ASN A 76 -22.02 -0.42 0.28
CA ASN A 76 -22.51 -1.53 -0.55
C ASN A 76 -21.42 -2.61 -0.73
N TRP A 77 -21.61 -3.54 -1.67
CA TRP A 77 -20.66 -4.63 -1.96
C TRP A 77 -19.25 -4.14 -2.35
N ALA A 78 -19.12 -2.97 -2.97
CA ALA A 78 -17.83 -2.42 -3.42
C ALA A 78 -17.09 -1.69 -2.30
N TYR A 79 -17.79 -1.30 -1.21
CA TYR A 79 -17.22 -0.50 -0.12
C TYR A 79 -15.91 -1.06 0.45
N PRO A 80 -15.78 -2.37 0.79
CA PRO A 80 -14.54 -2.89 1.36
C PRO A 80 -13.35 -2.75 0.41
N GLY A 81 -13.57 -2.94 -0.90
CA GLY A 81 -12.52 -2.77 -1.92
C GLY A 81 -12.11 -1.32 -2.08
N ILE A 82 -13.06 -0.39 -2.14
CA ILE A 82 -12.80 1.05 -2.22
C ILE A 82 -12.03 1.50 -0.97
N GLN A 83 -12.51 1.11 0.21
CA GLN A 83 -11.87 1.39 1.50
C GLN A 83 -10.40 0.93 1.48
N TYR A 84 -10.14 -0.30 1.05
CA TYR A 84 -8.80 -0.85 0.96
C TYR A 84 -7.92 -0.06 -0.02
N CYS A 85 -8.38 0.14 -1.25
CA CYS A 85 -7.60 0.83 -2.29
C CYS A 85 -7.26 2.27 -1.90
N VAL A 86 -8.19 2.99 -1.29
CA VAL A 86 -7.97 4.38 -0.86
C VAL A 86 -7.01 4.45 0.33
N THR A 87 -7.22 3.61 1.35
CA THR A 87 -6.36 3.62 2.55
C THR A 87 -4.92 3.19 2.28
N HIS A 88 -4.71 2.37 1.24
CA HIS A 88 -3.36 1.94 0.81
C HIS A 88 -2.78 2.82 -0.31
N GLY A 89 -3.45 3.91 -0.68
CA GLY A 89 -2.96 4.82 -1.71
C GLY A 89 -2.94 4.22 -3.13
N ILE A 90 -3.63 3.08 -3.35
CA ILE A 90 -3.70 2.40 -4.65
C ILE A 90 -4.57 3.18 -5.62
N MET A 91 -5.73 3.66 -5.13
CA MET A 91 -6.67 4.48 -5.89
C MET A 91 -7.03 5.72 -5.09
N GLY A 92 -7.20 6.85 -5.77
CA GLY A 92 -7.77 8.08 -5.23
C GLY A 92 -9.13 8.38 -5.86
N GLY A 93 -9.74 9.47 -5.44
CA GLY A 93 -10.95 10.01 -6.07
C GLY A 93 -10.65 10.74 -7.39
N MET A 94 -11.70 11.26 -8.01
CA MET A 94 -11.64 11.98 -9.29
C MET A 94 -11.12 13.43 -9.15
N GLY A 95 -10.89 13.91 -7.94
CA GLY A 95 -10.41 15.27 -7.64
C GLY A 95 -11.51 16.29 -7.36
N ASP A 96 -12.76 15.88 -7.48
CA ASP A 96 -13.95 16.72 -7.26
C ASP A 96 -14.78 16.29 -6.02
N GLY A 97 -14.21 15.41 -5.18
CA GLY A 97 -14.91 14.84 -4.02
C GLY A 97 -15.75 13.60 -4.35
N THR A 98 -15.57 13.04 -5.55
CA THR A 98 -16.20 11.77 -5.97
C THR A 98 -15.16 10.67 -6.20
N PHE A 99 -15.58 9.41 -6.13
CA PHE A 99 -14.77 8.23 -6.46
C PHE A 99 -15.17 7.64 -7.82
N ALA A 100 -16.38 7.90 -8.28
CA ALA A 100 -17.03 7.35 -9.49
C ALA A 100 -17.06 5.79 -9.51
N PRO A 101 -17.68 5.12 -8.51
CA PRO A 101 -17.62 3.67 -8.36
C PRO A 101 -18.26 2.89 -9.51
N THR A 102 -19.11 3.51 -10.32
CA THR A 102 -19.73 2.93 -11.52
C THR A 102 -19.16 3.49 -12.82
N GLY A 103 -18.13 4.34 -12.73
CA GLY A 103 -17.47 4.94 -13.89
C GLY A 103 -16.62 3.93 -14.66
N THR A 104 -16.37 4.22 -15.93
CA THR A 104 -15.39 3.48 -16.74
C THR A 104 -13.97 3.92 -16.40
N THR A 105 -13.04 2.96 -16.36
CA THR A 105 -11.63 3.25 -16.13
C THR A 105 -10.93 3.59 -17.44
N THR A 106 -10.11 4.64 -17.44
CA THR A 106 -9.29 5.01 -18.59
C THR A 106 -7.94 4.27 -18.61
N ARG A 107 -7.26 4.30 -19.75
CA ARG A 107 -5.92 3.71 -19.91
C ARG A 107 -4.90 4.34 -18.96
N ALA A 108 -4.96 5.66 -18.75
CA ALA A 108 -4.09 6.33 -17.80
C ALA A 108 -4.38 5.92 -16.35
N GLN A 109 -5.65 5.75 -16.00
CA GLN A 109 -6.04 5.36 -14.64
C GLN A 109 -5.55 3.96 -14.27
N ILE A 110 -5.67 2.95 -15.15
CA ILE A 110 -5.16 1.61 -14.84
C ILE A 110 -3.64 1.63 -14.66
N VAL A 111 -2.92 2.39 -15.47
CA VAL A 111 -1.47 2.52 -15.34
C VAL A 111 -1.08 3.24 -14.06
N GLN A 112 -1.83 4.28 -13.66
CA GLN A 112 -1.62 4.97 -12.40
C GLN A 112 -1.83 4.05 -11.20
N ILE A 113 -2.83 3.17 -11.23
CA ILE A 113 -3.08 2.16 -10.19
C ILE A 113 -1.85 1.25 -10.04
N LEU A 114 -1.30 0.73 -11.13
CA LEU A 114 -0.12 -0.14 -11.08
C LEU A 114 1.12 0.61 -10.57
N TYR A 115 1.29 1.87 -10.97
CA TYR A 115 2.38 2.72 -10.49
C TYR A 115 2.28 3.01 -8.98
N ASN A 116 1.06 3.22 -8.49
CA ASN A 116 0.81 3.39 -7.06
C ASN A 116 1.10 2.10 -6.27
N LEU A 117 0.74 0.92 -6.81
CA LEU A 117 1.05 -0.38 -6.19
C LEU A 117 2.55 -0.58 -5.99
N GLU A 118 3.38 -0.05 -6.90
CA GLU A 118 4.85 -0.08 -6.79
C GLU A 118 5.43 1.06 -5.91
N GLY A 119 4.57 1.83 -5.22
CA GLY A 119 5.02 2.91 -4.33
C GLY A 119 5.53 4.14 -5.08
N THR A 120 5.08 4.37 -6.31
CA THR A 120 5.42 5.54 -7.13
C THR A 120 6.93 5.76 -7.31
N PRO A 121 7.67 4.78 -7.87
CA PRO A 121 9.12 4.87 -7.99
C PRO A 121 9.53 6.09 -8.85
N ALA A 122 10.65 6.72 -8.48
CA ALA A 122 11.18 7.85 -9.24
C ALA A 122 11.50 7.44 -10.68
N VAL A 123 11.10 8.27 -11.64
CA VAL A 123 11.33 8.04 -13.07
C VAL A 123 12.06 9.22 -13.69
N SER A 124 12.84 8.95 -14.74
CA SER A 124 13.55 9.97 -15.53
C SER A 124 13.56 9.57 -17.00
N GLY A 125 13.63 10.55 -17.88
CA GLY A 125 13.61 10.35 -19.32
C GLY A 125 12.29 10.76 -19.96
N THR A 126 12.01 10.22 -21.17
CA THR A 126 10.85 10.60 -21.97
C THR A 126 10.18 9.37 -22.58
N THR A 127 8.93 9.51 -22.97
CA THR A 127 8.21 8.56 -23.84
C THR A 127 8.12 9.10 -25.26
N PRO A 128 7.84 8.26 -26.26
CA PRO A 128 7.56 8.72 -27.61
C PRO A 128 6.15 9.34 -27.74
N PHE A 129 5.31 9.27 -26.71
CA PHE A 129 3.92 9.67 -26.78
C PHE A 129 3.76 11.19 -26.72
N THR A 130 3.05 11.75 -27.71
CA THR A 130 2.85 13.19 -27.86
C THR A 130 1.51 13.69 -27.31
N ASP A 131 0.61 12.78 -26.92
CA ASP A 131 -0.74 13.04 -26.48
C ASP A 131 -0.91 13.07 -24.95
N LEU A 132 0.20 13.13 -24.20
CA LEU A 132 0.18 13.20 -22.74
C LEU A 132 -0.03 14.65 -22.25
N THR A 133 -1.27 15.05 -22.03
CA THR A 133 -1.64 16.43 -21.70
C THR A 133 -1.64 16.72 -20.19
N ALA A 134 -2.14 15.80 -19.35
CA ALA A 134 -2.23 16.00 -17.90
C ALA A 134 -0.99 15.49 -17.16
N ASN A 135 -0.58 16.23 -16.13
CA ASN A 135 0.66 15.93 -15.39
C ASN A 135 0.54 14.75 -14.43
N TRP A 136 -0.67 14.43 -13.95
CA TRP A 136 -0.86 13.42 -12.93
C TRP A 136 -0.50 12.00 -13.37
N TYR A 137 -0.67 11.66 -14.65
CA TYR A 137 -0.36 10.33 -15.18
C TYR A 137 0.99 10.23 -15.91
N LYS A 138 1.67 11.35 -16.21
CA LYS A 138 2.93 11.31 -16.96
C LYS A 138 4.00 10.43 -16.32
N PRO A 139 4.27 10.52 -15.01
CA PRO A 139 5.25 9.64 -14.36
C PRO A 139 4.86 8.16 -14.44
N ALA A 140 3.59 7.85 -14.24
CA ALA A 140 3.08 6.48 -14.29
C ALA A 140 3.21 5.88 -15.70
N ILE A 141 2.84 6.62 -16.75
CA ILE A 141 2.97 6.18 -18.14
C ILE A 141 4.44 6.01 -18.53
N LEU A 142 5.33 6.92 -18.10
CA LEU A 142 6.76 6.80 -18.34
C LEU A 142 7.33 5.55 -17.68
N TRP A 143 6.99 5.32 -16.40
CA TRP A 143 7.37 4.10 -15.65
C TRP A 143 6.89 2.83 -16.35
N ALA A 144 5.61 2.78 -16.72
CA ALA A 144 5.02 1.61 -17.34
C ALA A 144 5.62 1.32 -18.73
N TYR A 145 5.93 2.37 -19.50
CA TYR A 145 6.60 2.25 -20.80
C TYR A 145 8.03 1.72 -20.64
N GLN A 146 8.83 2.28 -19.73
CA GLN A 146 10.20 1.86 -19.44
C GLN A 146 10.29 0.41 -18.93
N ASN A 147 9.28 -0.04 -18.21
CA ASN A 147 9.21 -1.41 -17.71
C ASN A 147 8.48 -2.38 -18.66
N ASN A 148 8.18 -1.97 -19.91
CA ASN A 148 7.46 -2.78 -20.89
C ASN A 148 6.09 -3.29 -20.42
N VAL A 149 5.44 -2.57 -19.49
CA VAL A 149 4.09 -2.88 -19.00
C VAL A 149 3.04 -2.41 -20.02
N VAL A 150 3.32 -1.31 -20.71
CA VAL A 150 2.43 -0.75 -21.73
C VAL A 150 3.18 -0.36 -23.01
N ALA A 151 2.45 -0.44 -24.11
CA ALA A 151 2.80 0.19 -25.37
C ALA A 151 1.73 1.25 -25.73
N GLY A 152 2.01 2.08 -26.72
CA GLY A 152 1.03 2.98 -27.28
C GLY A 152 -0.05 2.27 -28.10
N THR A 153 -1.11 2.97 -28.42
CA THR A 153 -2.09 2.57 -29.46
C THR A 153 -1.52 2.81 -30.87
N SER A 154 -0.48 3.65 -30.95
CA SER A 154 0.39 3.85 -32.12
C SER A 154 1.83 4.14 -31.63
N PRO A 155 2.83 4.26 -32.53
CA PRO A 155 4.21 4.59 -32.13
C PRO A 155 4.33 5.89 -31.31
N THR A 156 3.42 6.85 -31.49
CA THR A 156 3.49 8.17 -30.83
C THR A 156 2.24 8.53 -30.03
N THR A 157 1.28 7.61 -29.89
CA THR A 157 0.00 7.86 -29.20
C THR A 157 -0.22 6.83 -28.10
N PHE A 158 -0.48 7.28 -26.89
CA PHE A 158 -0.86 6.42 -25.74
C PHE A 158 -2.37 6.29 -25.58
N ALA A 159 -3.13 7.32 -25.92
CA ALA A 159 -4.56 7.48 -25.72
C ALA A 159 -4.96 7.42 -24.23
N PRO A 160 -4.44 8.32 -23.35
CA PRO A 160 -4.59 8.25 -21.90
C PRO A 160 -6.04 8.27 -21.42
N ASP A 161 -6.88 9.07 -22.07
CA ASP A 161 -8.28 9.30 -21.66
C ASP A 161 -9.28 8.32 -22.28
N GLN A 162 -8.82 7.42 -23.16
CA GLN A 162 -9.70 6.40 -23.73
C GLN A 162 -10.05 5.34 -22.68
N PRO A 163 -11.33 4.88 -22.64
CA PRO A 163 -11.71 3.73 -21.84
C PRO A 163 -10.84 2.51 -22.19
N VAL A 164 -10.37 1.82 -21.17
CA VAL A 164 -9.57 0.60 -21.35
C VAL A 164 -10.51 -0.59 -21.59
N THR A 165 -10.23 -1.41 -22.62
CA THR A 165 -10.99 -2.65 -22.87
C THR A 165 -10.49 -3.79 -21.95
N ARG A 166 -11.34 -4.82 -21.76
CA ARG A 166 -10.97 -6.00 -20.97
C ARG A 166 -9.71 -6.71 -21.52
N GLU A 167 -9.61 -6.85 -22.85
CA GLU A 167 -8.41 -7.43 -23.48
C GLU A 167 -7.16 -6.57 -23.24
N GLN A 168 -7.28 -5.24 -23.27
CA GLN A 168 -6.17 -4.32 -22.95
C GLN A 168 -5.76 -4.47 -21.48
N ILE A 169 -6.71 -4.54 -20.54
CA ILE A 169 -6.40 -4.78 -19.13
C ILE A 169 -5.67 -6.11 -18.96
N ALA A 170 -6.14 -7.19 -19.61
CA ALA A 170 -5.50 -8.50 -19.53
C ALA A 170 -4.04 -8.45 -19.98
N VAL A 171 -3.76 -7.79 -21.10
CA VAL A 171 -2.39 -7.62 -21.60
C VAL A 171 -1.54 -6.78 -20.65
N ILE A 172 -2.05 -5.62 -20.18
CA ILE A 172 -1.33 -4.74 -19.25
C ILE A 172 -0.98 -5.51 -17.95
N LEU A 173 -1.94 -6.23 -17.36
CA LEU A 173 -1.70 -7.02 -16.16
C LEU A 173 -0.69 -8.14 -16.40
N THR A 174 -0.78 -8.83 -17.53
CA THR A 174 0.18 -9.89 -17.89
C THR A 174 1.59 -9.33 -18.04
N GLN A 175 1.76 -8.21 -18.74
CA GLN A 175 3.06 -7.56 -18.86
C GLN A 175 3.60 -7.08 -17.50
N TYR A 176 2.74 -6.52 -16.65
CA TYR A 176 3.09 -6.14 -15.29
C TYR A 176 3.59 -7.34 -14.47
N MET A 177 2.86 -8.47 -14.50
CA MET A 177 3.27 -9.70 -13.79
C MET A 177 4.64 -10.20 -14.24
N PHE A 178 4.94 -10.17 -15.55
CA PHE A 178 6.23 -10.66 -16.06
C PHE A 178 7.37 -9.66 -15.91
N HIS A 179 7.13 -8.40 -16.25
CA HIS A 179 8.20 -7.41 -16.34
C HIS A 179 8.51 -6.74 -15.01
N VAL A 180 7.51 -6.60 -14.13
CA VAL A 180 7.67 -5.95 -12.83
C VAL A 180 7.76 -6.99 -11.70
N LEU A 181 6.75 -7.88 -11.59
CA LEU A 181 6.73 -8.89 -10.53
C LEU A 181 7.64 -10.10 -10.80
N LYS A 182 8.27 -10.19 -12.00
CA LYS A 182 9.18 -11.25 -12.41
C LYS A 182 8.59 -12.65 -12.30
N MET A 183 7.29 -12.80 -12.52
CA MET A 183 6.62 -14.09 -12.51
C MET A 183 7.06 -14.92 -13.74
N GLU A 184 7.29 -16.20 -13.55
CA GLU A 184 7.62 -17.11 -14.65
C GLU A 184 6.38 -17.47 -15.48
N ARG A 185 6.57 -17.62 -16.79
CA ARG A 185 5.55 -18.13 -17.70
C ARG A 185 5.44 -19.64 -17.57
N THR A 186 4.63 -20.12 -16.64
CA THR A 186 4.47 -21.56 -16.38
C THR A 186 3.20 -22.16 -16.99
N TRP A 187 2.40 -21.35 -17.71
CA TRP A 187 1.12 -21.81 -18.27
C TRP A 187 1.17 -22.02 -19.77
N THR A 188 0.36 -22.96 -20.24
CA THR A 188 -0.02 -23.07 -21.65
C THR A 188 -1.07 -22.02 -22.00
N PRO A 189 -1.08 -21.47 -23.24
CA PRO A 189 -2.14 -20.59 -23.68
C PRO A 189 -3.51 -21.22 -23.45
N ALA A 190 -4.46 -20.45 -22.88
CA ALA A 190 -5.82 -20.92 -22.70
C ALA A 190 -6.52 -21.13 -24.06
N ASP A 191 -7.32 -22.18 -24.16
CA ASP A 191 -8.20 -22.35 -25.32
C ASP A 191 -9.36 -21.35 -25.21
N LEU A 192 -9.30 -20.30 -26.01
CA LEU A 192 -10.31 -19.27 -26.07
C LEU A 192 -11.61 -19.74 -26.76
N SER A 193 -11.63 -20.91 -27.40
CA SER A 193 -12.85 -21.45 -28.03
C SER A 193 -13.94 -21.81 -27.01
N THR A 194 -13.57 -21.94 -25.73
CA THR A 194 -14.51 -22.16 -24.63
C THR A 194 -15.40 -20.93 -24.34
N PHE A 195 -15.01 -19.75 -24.80
CA PHE A 195 -15.78 -18.52 -24.64
C PHE A 195 -16.58 -18.20 -25.92
N PRO A 196 -17.87 -17.83 -25.83
CA PRO A 196 -18.69 -17.52 -27.00
C PRO A 196 -18.13 -16.41 -27.89
N ASP A 197 -17.37 -15.49 -27.31
CA ASP A 197 -16.71 -14.34 -27.97
C ASP A 197 -15.20 -14.52 -28.14
N GLY A 198 -14.65 -15.70 -27.86
CA GLY A 198 -13.22 -15.98 -27.93
C GLY A 198 -12.59 -15.70 -29.31
N ALA A 199 -13.38 -15.84 -30.39
CA ALA A 199 -12.97 -15.48 -31.75
C ALA A 199 -12.79 -13.96 -31.96
N GLN A 200 -13.43 -13.13 -31.15
CA GLN A 200 -13.37 -11.66 -31.23
C GLN A 200 -12.16 -11.08 -30.51
N VAL A 201 -11.45 -11.88 -29.71
CA VAL A 201 -10.21 -11.44 -29.05
C VAL A 201 -9.17 -11.10 -30.11
N SER A 202 -8.60 -9.91 -30.00
CA SER A 202 -7.59 -9.40 -30.93
C SER A 202 -6.34 -10.28 -30.96
N SER A 203 -5.69 -10.41 -32.12
CA SER A 203 -4.49 -11.26 -32.27
C SER A 203 -3.33 -10.85 -31.36
N TRP A 204 -3.21 -9.57 -31.04
CA TRP A 204 -2.19 -9.03 -30.14
C TRP A 204 -2.48 -9.32 -28.65
N ALA A 205 -3.69 -9.75 -28.30
CA ALA A 205 -4.12 -10.05 -26.93
C ALA A 205 -4.20 -11.56 -26.64
N LYS A 206 -3.88 -12.42 -27.63
CA LYS A 206 -3.88 -13.90 -27.54
C LYS A 206 -2.58 -14.47 -27.01
#